data_9de5cff588c5200123d795a224526216
#
_entry.id   9de5cff588c5200123d795a224526216
#
_cell.length_a   1.000
_cell.length_b   1.000
_cell.length_c   1.000
_cell.angle_alpha   90.00
_cell.angle_beta   90.00
_cell.angle_gamma   90.00
#
_symmetry.space_group_name_H-M   'P 1'
#
loop_
_entity.id
_entity.type
_entity.pdbx_description
1 polymer ?
#
loop_
_entity_poly.entity_id
_entity_poly.type
_entity_poly.pdbx_seq_one_letter_code
_entity_poly.pdbx_strand_id
1 'polypeptide(L)'
;MNSLAFSRQRHVRHAAAPPRHLQAPAIIVNMASLVQLAPPPINEPDLRLKQAALLETLKDMGQVIVAYSGGTDSAYLAWAAVQALGPNAVAITADSASIPASHKRDAEDFAAQFGIRHEYIETFEFDNPDYIKNDKNRCFHCKDELFSRLDKVCAERGVANVVYGVNVDDLGDWRPGQGAALAHNVKAPLVEAGLRKSEIRELSRLAGLPTWDRPAAACLSSRIPYGTEVTKERIKTVEDGEEALKALGFRQFRTRFHGDLVRIEVAVEELAKALEPEMAAKFVEIFKPLGFHYVTLDLQGYRQGSLNEAITS
;
A
#
# COMPACT_ATOMS: atom_id res chain seq x y z
N MET A 1 -54.01 2.69 81.11
CA MET A 1 -54.19 3.92 80.35
C MET A 1 -53.23 3.94 79.21
N ASN A 2 -53.64 4.13 78.02
CA ASN A 2 -53.01 4.16 76.72
C ASN A 2 -52.82 2.82 76.04
N SER A 3 -53.83 2.52 75.24
CA SER A 3 -53.86 1.51 74.16
C SER A 3 -52.97 1.93 72.98
N LEU A 4 -52.09 1.10 72.58
CA LEU A 4 -51.36 1.25 71.33
C LEU A 4 -51.84 0.18 70.31
N ALA A 5 -52.54 0.67 69.30
CA ALA A 5 -53.03 -0.14 68.20
C ALA A 5 -51.88 -0.44 67.20
N PHE A 6 -51.61 -1.71 66.95
CA PHE A 6 -50.69 -2.16 65.93
C PHE A 6 -51.36 -2.28 64.54
N SER A 7 -51.02 -1.37 63.67
CA SER A 7 -51.39 -1.40 62.23
C SER A 7 -50.53 -2.40 61.52
N ARG A 8 -51.11 -3.48 60.94
CA ARG A 8 -50.44 -4.40 60.05
C ARG A 8 -50.43 -3.82 58.62
N GLN A 9 -49.28 -3.34 58.20
CA GLN A 9 -49.02 -3.09 56.76
C GLN A 9 -48.80 -4.39 56.02
N ARG A 10 -49.63 -4.67 55.00
CA ARG A 10 -49.43 -5.76 54.02
C ARG A 10 -48.39 -5.34 53.02
N HIS A 11 -47.28 -6.00 52.97
CA HIS A 11 -46.31 -5.85 51.87
C HIS A 11 -46.83 -6.56 50.62
N VAL A 12 -47.17 -5.76 49.62
CA VAL A 12 -47.43 -6.26 48.28
C VAL A 12 -46.06 -6.52 47.60
N ARG A 13 -45.75 -7.77 47.34
CA ARG A 13 -44.56 -8.18 46.57
C ARG A 13 -44.87 -7.89 45.10
N HIS A 14 -44.24 -6.88 44.52
CA HIS A 14 -44.16 -6.71 43.08
C HIS A 14 -43.24 -7.80 42.50
N ALA A 15 -43.80 -8.71 41.69
CA ALA A 15 -43.05 -9.64 40.92
C ALA A 15 -42.27 -8.86 39.85
N ALA A 16 -40.94 -8.99 39.86
CA ALA A 16 -40.08 -8.46 38.83
C ALA A 16 -40.32 -9.19 37.48
N ALA A 17 -40.53 -8.46 36.42
CA ALA A 17 -40.65 -8.99 35.06
C ALA A 17 -39.29 -9.59 34.63
N PRO A 18 -39.28 -10.68 33.85
CA PRO A 18 -38.05 -11.28 33.37
C PRO A 18 -37.31 -10.35 32.40
N PRO A 19 -35.96 -10.40 32.33
CA PRO A 19 -35.19 -9.56 31.44
C PRO A 19 -35.54 -9.85 29.98
N ARG A 20 -35.83 -8.79 29.22
CA ARG A 20 -36.02 -8.89 27.78
C ARG A 20 -34.66 -9.29 27.15
N HIS A 21 -34.59 -10.47 26.56
CA HIS A 21 -33.47 -10.85 25.69
C HIS A 21 -33.43 -9.87 24.53
N LEU A 22 -32.41 -9.02 24.49
CA LEU A 22 -32.03 -8.24 23.32
C LEU A 22 -31.59 -9.24 22.25
N GLN A 23 -32.48 -9.54 21.31
CA GLN A 23 -32.11 -10.22 20.08
C GLN A 23 -31.24 -9.23 19.29
N ALA A 24 -29.96 -9.60 19.06
CA ALA A 24 -29.11 -8.89 18.15
C ALA A 24 -29.77 -8.88 16.76
N PRO A 25 -29.76 -7.75 16.03
CA PRO A 25 -30.30 -7.72 14.68
C PRO A 25 -29.51 -8.70 13.81
N ALA A 26 -30.18 -9.64 13.20
CA ALA A 26 -29.59 -10.51 12.20
C ALA A 26 -29.17 -9.62 11.03
N ILE A 27 -27.84 -9.45 10.83
CA ILE A 27 -27.29 -8.80 9.64
C ILE A 27 -27.54 -9.77 8.49
N ILE A 28 -28.66 -9.57 7.76
CA ILE A 28 -28.90 -10.25 6.50
C ILE A 28 -27.93 -9.63 5.49
N VAL A 29 -26.74 -10.22 5.33
CA VAL A 29 -25.84 -9.89 4.23
C VAL A 29 -26.51 -10.36 2.95
N ASN A 30 -26.94 -9.42 2.13
CA ASN A 30 -27.53 -9.74 0.84
C ASN A 30 -26.43 -10.33 -0.06
N MET A 31 -26.48 -11.65 -0.29
CA MET A 31 -25.51 -12.37 -1.13
C MET A 31 -25.40 -11.79 -2.56
N ALA A 32 -26.45 -11.12 -3.06
CA ALA A 32 -26.39 -10.42 -4.34
C ALA A 32 -25.44 -9.22 -4.34
N SER A 33 -25.20 -8.57 -3.18
CA SER A 33 -24.26 -7.46 -3.06
C SER A 33 -22.78 -7.93 -3.04
N LEU A 34 -22.52 -9.17 -2.64
CA LEU A 34 -21.17 -9.76 -2.67
C LEU A 34 -20.74 -10.16 -4.08
N VAL A 35 -21.69 -10.52 -4.94
CA VAL A 35 -21.41 -10.86 -6.35
C VAL A 35 -21.00 -9.63 -7.16
N GLN A 36 -21.44 -8.42 -6.77
CA GLN A 36 -21.05 -7.17 -7.44
C GLN A 36 -19.62 -6.70 -7.10
N LEU A 37 -18.98 -7.26 -6.08
CA LEU A 37 -17.61 -6.91 -5.66
C LEU A 37 -16.54 -7.82 -6.27
N ALA A 38 -16.92 -8.92 -6.88
CA ALA A 38 -15.96 -9.77 -7.59
C ALA A 38 -15.60 -9.14 -8.94
N PRO A 39 -14.31 -9.00 -9.26
CA PRO A 39 -13.92 -8.54 -10.59
C PRO A 39 -14.52 -9.49 -11.65
N PRO A 40 -14.89 -8.97 -12.84
CA PRO A 40 -15.41 -9.82 -13.91
C PRO A 40 -14.39 -10.92 -14.23
N PRO A 41 -14.85 -12.12 -14.63
CA PRO A 41 -13.96 -13.21 -15.00
C PRO A 41 -13.03 -12.75 -16.13
N ILE A 42 -11.75 -13.08 -16.01
CA ILE A 42 -10.74 -12.73 -17.00
C ILE A 42 -11.01 -13.53 -18.28
N ASN A 43 -11.22 -12.82 -19.39
CA ASN A 43 -11.34 -13.43 -20.71
C ASN A 43 -9.92 -13.61 -21.29
N GLU A 44 -9.44 -14.84 -21.40
CA GLU A 44 -8.07 -15.13 -21.83
C GLU A 44 -7.75 -14.62 -23.25
N PRO A 45 -8.62 -14.75 -24.29
CA PRO A 45 -8.40 -14.14 -25.58
C PRO A 45 -8.20 -12.62 -25.53
N ASP A 46 -9.05 -11.90 -24.79
CA ASP A 46 -8.94 -10.45 -24.62
C ASP A 46 -7.64 -10.06 -23.87
N LEU A 47 -7.29 -10.83 -22.84
CA LEU A 47 -6.06 -10.67 -22.09
C LEU A 47 -4.81 -10.79 -22.99
N ARG A 48 -4.80 -11.76 -23.90
CA ARG A 48 -3.70 -11.93 -24.86
C ARG A 48 -3.62 -10.80 -25.88
N LEU A 49 -4.76 -10.26 -26.32
CA LEU A 49 -4.79 -9.10 -27.20
C LEU A 49 -4.22 -7.85 -26.50
N LYS A 50 -4.59 -7.60 -25.25
CA LYS A 50 -4.06 -6.50 -24.46
C LYS A 50 -2.54 -6.65 -24.20
N GLN A 51 -2.08 -7.86 -23.93
CA GLN A 51 -0.63 -8.15 -23.82
C GLN A 51 0.10 -7.86 -25.13
N ALA A 52 -0.45 -8.29 -26.28
CA ALA A 52 0.14 -8.01 -27.57
C ALA A 52 0.20 -6.51 -27.86
N ALA A 53 -0.88 -5.78 -27.58
CA ALA A 53 -0.93 -4.33 -27.73
C ALA A 53 0.14 -3.63 -26.87
N LEU A 54 0.31 -4.05 -25.61
CA LEU A 54 1.38 -3.54 -24.73
C LEU A 54 2.78 -3.75 -25.36
N LEU A 55 3.06 -4.96 -25.85
CA LEU A 55 4.36 -5.28 -26.43
C LEU A 55 4.62 -4.48 -27.72
N GLU A 56 3.62 -4.26 -28.56
CA GLU A 56 3.73 -3.40 -29.75
C GLU A 56 3.96 -1.93 -29.37
N THR A 57 3.20 -1.38 -28.42
CA THR A 57 3.42 -0.02 -27.89
C THR A 57 4.86 0.15 -27.40
N LEU A 58 5.41 -0.82 -26.68
CA LEU A 58 6.79 -0.78 -26.21
C LEU A 58 7.79 -0.86 -27.36
N LYS A 59 7.57 -1.72 -28.36
CA LYS A 59 8.43 -1.83 -29.56
C LYS A 59 8.48 -0.51 -30.34
N ASP A 60 7.34 0.16 -30.52
CA ASP A 60 7.25 1.43 -31.21
C ASP A 60 8.03 2.55 -30.51
N MET A 61 8.23 2.43 -29.18
CA MET A 61 9.06 3.35 -28.40
C MET A 61 10.57 3.16 -28.67
N GLY A 62 11.00 2.01 -29.17
CA GLY A 62 12.37 1.66 -29.53
C GLY A 62 13.34 1.54 -28.35
N GLN A 63 13.27 2.45 -27.38
CA GLN A 63 14.08 2.44 -26.16
C GLN A 63 13.29 3.07 -25.00
N VAL A 64 13.34 2.45 -23.81
CA VAL A 64 12.59 2.93 -22.65
C VAL A 64 13.39 2.88 -21.35
N ILE A 65 13.12 3.85 -20.47
CA ILE A 65 13.44 3.78 -19.05
C ILE A 65 12.14 3.49 -18.31
N VAL A 66 12.10 2.40 -17.54
CA VAL A 66 10.99 2.01 -16.71
C VAL A 66 11.20 2.58 -15.31
N ALA A 67 10.33 3.49 -14.83
CA ALA A 67 10.29 3.93 -13.43
C ALA A 67 9.81 2.75 -12.57
N TYR A 68 10.76 2.00 -12.00
CA TYR A 68 10.56 0.71 -11.38
C TYR A 68 10.50 0.80 -9.87
N SER A 69 9.38 0.42 -9.27
CA SER A 69 9.15 0.44 -7.82
C SER A 69 9.21 -0.93 -7.15
N GLY A 70 9.43 -2.01 -7.89
CA GLY A 70 9.36 -3.38 -7.39
C GLY A 70 7.94 -3.90 -7.11
N GLY A 71 6.90 -3.07 -7.28
CA GLY A 71 5.50 -3.49 -7.16
C GLY A 71 5.02 -4.28 -8.39
N THR A 72 3.90 -5.01 -8.27
CA THR A 72 3.38 -5.90 -9.32
C THR A 72 3.31 -5.24 -10.70
N ASP A 73 2.73 -4.03 -10.80
CA ASP A 73 2.53 -3.37 -12.10
C ASP A 73 3.84 -2.95 -12.75
N SER A 74 4.74 -2.32 -11.98
CA SER A 74 6.04 -1.89 -12.49
C SER A 74 6.97 -3.07 -12.78
N ALA A 75 6.84 -4.19 -12.04
CA ALA A 75 7.58 -5.42 -12.31
C ALA A 75 7.13 -6.08 -13.61
N TYR A 76 5.79 -6.17 -13.80
CA TYR A 76 5.25 -6.67 -15.06
C TYR A 76 5.64 -5.78 -16.24
N LEU A 77 5.55 -4.45 -16.09
CA LEU A 77 5.96 -3.51 -17.13
C LEU A 77 7.46 -3.63 -17.48
N ALA A 78 8.34 -3.76 -16.47
CA ALA A 78 9.77 -3.92 -16.68
C ALA A 78 10.08 -5.24 -17.41
N TRP A 79 9.43 -6.33 -17.01
CA TRP A 79 9.53 -7.61 -17.70
C TRP A 79 9.03 -7.51 -19.15
N ALA A 80 7.86 -6.93 -19.39
CA ALA A 80 7.29 -6.77 -20.72
C ALA A 80 8.19 -5.89 -21.62
N ALA A 81 8.79 -4.84 -21.06
CA ALA A 81 9.72 -3.99 -21.77
C ALA A 81 10.97 -4.77 -22.24
N VAL A 82 11.51 -5.63 -21.38
CA VAL A 82 12.65 -6.51 -21.77
C VAL A 82 12.22 -7.53 -22.84
N GLN A 83 11.01 -8.10 -22.75
CA GLN A 83 10.49 -8.99 -23.80
C GLN A 83 10.34 -8.28 -25.16
N ALA A 84 9.96 -7.01 -25.15
CA ALA A 84 9.74 -6.23 -26.38
C ALA A 84 11.04 -5.67 -26.97
N LEU A 85 11.98 -5.22 -26.13
CA LEU A 85 13.09 -4.34 -26.52
C LEU A 85 14.49 -4.92 -26.16
N GLY A 86 14.54 -6.02 -25.40
CA GLY A 86 15.81 -6.59 -24.95
C GLY A 86 16.66 -5.56 -24.18
N PRO A 87 17.91 -5.33 -24.58
CA PRO A 87 18.85 -4.44 -23.90
C PRO A 87 18.46 -2.94 -23.96
N ASN A 88 17.51 -2.58 -24.81
CA ASN A 88 17.00 -1.20 -24.93
C ASN A 88 15.98 -0.84 -23.85
N ALA A 89 15.66 -1.77 -22.95
CA ALA A 89 14.84 -1.51 -21.77
C ALA A 89 15.73 -1.48 -20.51
N VAL A 90 15.62 -0.41 -19.72
CA VAL A 90 16.34 -0.25 -18.44
C VAL A 90 15.34 0.07 -17.35
N ALA A 91 15.35 -0.66 -16.25
CA ALA A 91 14.55 -0.38 -15.06
C ALA A 91 15.37 0.51 -14.12
N ILE A 92 14.80 1.64 -13.69
CA ILE A 92 15.45 2.54 -12.74
C ILE A 92 14.57 2.71 -11.50
N THR A 93 15.15 2.45 -10.34
CA THR A 93 14.50 2.61 -9.03
C THR A 93 15.07 3.84 -8.31
N ALA A 94 14.21 4.64 -7.69
CA ALA A 94 14.65 5.72 -6.81
C ALA A 94 15.40 5.13 -5.59
N ASP A 95 16.59 5.63 -5.31
CA ASP A 95 17.28 5.37 -4.04
C ASP A 95 16.82 6.41 -3.01
N SER A 96 15.69 6.15 -2.41
CA SER A 96 15.03 7.02 -1.45
C SER A 96 14.95 6.33 -0.08
N ALA A 97 15.08 7.13 0.99
CA ALA A 97 14.82 6.65 2.36
C ALA A 97 13.35 6.25 2.56
N SER A 98 12.43 6.74 1.72
CA SER A 98 11.00 6.38 1.80
C SER A 98 10.68 4.97 1.27
N ILE A 99 11.64 4.30 0.63
CA ILE A 99 11.49 2.94 0.11
C ILE A 99 12.17 1.97 1.07
N PRO A 100 11.45 0.98 1.64
CA PRO A 100 12.04 0.00 2.54
C PRO A 100 13.26 -0.70 1.92
N ALA A 101 14.32 -0.93 2.71
CA ALA A 101 15.51 -1.65 2.27
C ALA A 101 15.16 -3.07 1.77
N SER A 102 14.19 -3.73 2.38
CA SER A 102 13.69 -5.03 1.91
C SER A 102 13.07 -4.96 0.52
N HIS A 103 12.34 -3.87 0.21
CA HIS A 103 11.75 -3.69 -1.12
C HIS A 103 12.81 -3.40 -2.19
N LYS A 104 13.91 -2.72 -1.83
CA LYS A 104 15.04 -2.50 -2.74
C LYS A 104 15.70 -3.83 -3.08
N ARG A 105 16.00 -4.67 -2.07
CA ARG A 105 16.53 -6.04 -2.29
C ARG A 105 15.60 -6.89 -3.17
N ASP A 106 14.31 -6.91 -2.86
CA ASP A 106 13.32 -7.65 -3.67
C ASP A 106 13.30 -7.18 -5.14
N ALA A 107 13.50 -5.89 -5.39
CA ALA A 107 13.56 -5.32 -6.73
C ALA A 107 14.82 -5.73 -7.47
N GLU A 108 15.97 -5.75 -6.78
CA GLU A 108 17.24 -6.26 -7.32
C GLU A 108 17.17 -7.74 -7.68
N ASP A 109 16.68 -8.57 -6.74
CA ASP A 109 16.55 -10.02 -6.93
C ASP A 109 15.62 -10.33 -8.10
N PHE A 110 14.48 -9.64 -8.20
CA PHE A 110 13.58 -9.78 -9.33
C PHE A 110 14.25 -9.39 -10.65
N ALA A 111 14.93 -8.26 -10.70
CA ALA A 111 15.59 -7.79 -11.90
C ALA A 111 16.69 -8.77 -12.37
N ALA A 112 17.50 -9.27 -11.43
CA ALA A 112 18.53 -10.28 -11.70
C ALA A 112 17.92 -11.59 -12.20
N GLN A 113 16.85 -12.08 -11.56
CA GLN A 113 16.17 -13.33 -11.93
C GLN A 113 15.62 -13.31 -13.36
N PHE A 114 15.09 -12.15 -13.80
CA PHE A 114 14.43 -12.02 -15.11
C PHE A 114 15.30 -11.32 -16.18
N GLY A 115 16.59 -11.13 -15.91
CA GLY A 115 17.52 -10.55 -16.86
C GLY A 115 17.23 -9.08 -17.20
N ILE A 116 16.64 -8.34 -16.26
CA ILE A 116 16.30 -6.93 -16.42
C ILE A 116 17.52 -6.10 -16.02
N ARG A 117 17.99 -5.24 -16.92
CA ARG A 117 19.00 -4.25 -16.56
C ARG A 117 18.39 -3.27 -15.55
N HIS A 118 18.94 -3.27 -14.33
CA HIS A 118 18.43 -2.47 -13.22
C HIS A 118 19.48 -1.53 -12.66
N GLU A 119 19.08 -0.29 -12.40
CA GLU A 119 19.93 0.76 -11.85
C GLU A 119 19.17 1.53 -10.76
N TYR A 120 19.94 2.14 -9.84
CA TYR A 120 19.41 3.09 -8.88
C TYR A 120 19.70 4.52 -9.30
N ILE A 121 18.77 5.42 -8.96
CA ILE A 121 18.97 6.86 -9.07
C ILE A 121 18.71 7.52 -7.73
N GLU A 122 19.66 8.31 -7.25
CA GLU A 122 19.52 9.06 -6.02
C GLU A 122 18.45 10.16 -6.17
N THR A 123 17.55 10.27 -5.19
CA THR A 123 16.48 11.27 -5.14
C THR A 123 16.55 12.08 -3.86
N PHE A 124 16.16 13.36 -3.92
CA PHE A 124 16.36 14.35 -2.85
C PHE A 124 15.03 14.95 -2.39
N GLU A 125 13.94 14.19 -2.45
CA GLU A 125 12.63 14.66 -2.00
C GLU A 125 12.63 15.11 -0.52
N PHE A 126 13.53 14.56 0.32
CA PHE A 126 13.71 15.00 1.71
C PHE A 126 14.38 16.36 1.88
N ASP A 127 14.90 16.94 0.81
CA ASP A 127 15.43 18.31 0.81
C ASP A 127 14.36 19.32 0.34
N ASN A 128 13.19 18.83 -0.08
CA ASN A 128 12.04 19.64 -0.53
C ASN A 128 11.10 19.92 0.65
N PRO A 129 10.94 21.19 1.11
CA PRO A 129 10.04 21.55 2.21
C PRO A 129 8.57 21.14 1.96
N ASP A 130 8.11 21.18 0.71
CA ASP A 130 6.73 20.82 0.36
C ASP A 130 6.50 19.30 0.47
N TYR A 131 7.53 18.48 0.26
CA TYR A 131 7.47 17.04 0.56
C TYR A 131 7.48 16.79 2.07
N ILE A 132 8.40 17.45 2.81
CA ILE A 132 8.57 17.29 4.26
C ILE A 132 7.29 17.65 5.00
N LYS A 133 6.62 18.73 4.60
CA LYS A 133 5.35 19.20 5.16
C LYS A 133 4.26 18.13 5.21
N ASN A 134 4.32 17.13 4.33
CA ASN A 134 3.44 15.98 4.32
C ASN A 134 1.96 16.34 4.17
N ASP A 135 1.64 17.19 3.24
CA ASP A 135 0.26 17.45 2.86
C ASP A 135 -0.26 16.45 1.80
N LYS A 136 -1.49 16.65 1.35
CA LYS A 136 -2.14 15.82 0.33
C LYS A 136 -1.38 15.73 -1.00
N ASN A 137 -0.46 16.67 -1.27
CA ASN A 137 0.35 16.73 -2.49
C ASN A 137 1.72 16.05 -2.32
N ARG A 138 2.07 15.50 -1.15
CA ARG A 138 3.36 14.84 -0.92
C ARG A 138 3.75 13.88 -2.05
N CYS A 139 2.80 13.06 -2.53
CA CYS A 139 3.08 12.10 -3.60
C CYS A 139 3.39 12.77 -4.94
N PHE A 140 2.86 13.98 -5.19
CA PHE A 140 3.25 14.79 -6.35
C PHE A 140 4.73 15.15 -6.24
N HIS A 141 5.16 15.78 -5.15
CA HIS A 141 6.54 16.23 -4.96
C HIS A 141 7.55 15.07 -5.02
N CYS A 142 7.22 13.90 -4.46
CA CYS A 142 8.05 12.70 -4.55
C CYS A 142 8.21 12.23 -6.02
N LYS A 143 7.12 12.21 -6.80
CA LYS A 143 7.17 11.78 -8.20
C LYS A 143 7.80 12.81 -9.11
N ASP A 144 7.57 14.08 -8.85
CA ASP A 144 8.19 15.21 -9.57
C ASP A 144 9.72 15.17 -9.44
N GLU A 145 10.25 14.95 -8.23
CA GLU A 145 11.70 14.76 -8.02
C GLU A 145 12.22 13.54 -8.81
N LEU A 146 11.56 12.39 -8.72
CA LEU A 146 11.97 11.19 -9.45
C LEU A 146 12.00 11.45 -10.96
N PHE A 147 10.93 12.03 -11.52
CA PHE A 147 10.84 12.25 -12.96
C PHE A 147 11.81 13.33 -13.44
N SER A 148 12.04 14.37 -12.65
CA SER A 148 13.10 15.36 -12.93
C SER A 148 14.49 14.73 -13.03
N ARG A 149 14.76 13.72 -12.18
CA ARG A 149 16.01 12.94 -12.25
C ARG A 149 16.07 12.07 -13.49
N LEU A 150 14.97 11.39 -13.82
CA LEU A 150 14.88 10.54 -15.00
C LEU A 150 15.00 11.36 -16.29
N ASP A 151 14.46 12.57 -16.36
CA ASP A 151 14.63 13.48 -17.50
C ASP A 151 16.10 13.78 -17.78
N LYS A 152 16.91 14.00 -16.73
CA LYS A 152 18.36 14.20 -16.87
C LYS A 152 19.03 12.96 -17.43
N VAL A 153 18.70 11.79 -16.91
CA VAL A 153 19.23 10.50 -17.42
C VAL A 153 18.83 10.29 -18.89
N CYS A 154 17.59 10.63 -19.23
CA CYS A 154 17.12 10.57 -20.62
C CYS A 154 17.94 11.47 -21.55
N ALA A 155 18.16 12.72 -21.14
CA ALA A 155 18.96 13.67 -21.91
C ALA A 155 20.41 13.20 -22.08
N GLU A 156 21.03 12.69 -21.02
CA GLU A 156 22.42 12.19 -21.05
C GLU A 156 22.58 10.94 -21.93
N ARG A 157 21.57 10.06 -21.96
CA ARG A 157 21.62 8.76 -22.68
C ARG A 157 20.96 8.80 -24.06
N GLY A 158 20.32 9.90 -24.44
CA GLY A 158 19.55 9.98 -25.69
C GLY A 158 18.31 9.08 -25.70
N VAL A 159 17.73 8.76 -24.54
CA VAL A 159 16.49 7.97 -24.40
C VAL A 159 15.30 8.92 -24.40
N ALA A 160 14.32 8.70 -25.28
CA ALA A 160 13.17 9.60 -25.42
C ALA A 160 11.99 9.25 -24.49
N ASN A 161 11.96 8.03 -23.93
CA ASN A 161 10.73 7.50 -23.31
C ASN A 161 10.99 7.03 -21.89
N VAL A 162 10.31 7.69 -20.94
CA VAL A 162 10.10 7.17 -19.57
C VAL A 162 8.71 6.57 -19.49
N VAL A 163 8.61 5.36 -18.92
CA VAL A 163 7.32 4.66 -18.70
C VAL A 163 7.15 4.28 -17.24
N TYR A 164 5.90 4.22 -16.75
CA TYR A 164 5.62 3.85 -15.36
C TYR A 164 4.42 2.91 -15.23
N GLY A 165 4.37 2.17 -14.13
CA GLY A 165 3.43 1.08 -13.90
C GLY A 165 2.07 1.54 -13.35
N VAL A 166 1.42 2.55 -13.96
CA VAL A 166 0.02 2.89 -13.69
C VAL A 166 -0.88 2.03 -14.57
N ASN A 167 -2.04 1.60 -14.06
CA ASN A 167 -3.00 0.76 -14.74
C ASN A 167 -4.38 1.44 -14.82
N VAL A 168 -5.35 0.82 -15.52
CA VAL A 168 -6.69 1.41 -15.75
C VAL A 168 -7.45 1.67 -14.45
N ASP A 169 -7.31 0.80 -13.44
CA ASP A 169 -8.03 0.96 -12.17
C ASP A 169 -7.48 2.15 -11.36
N ASP A 170 -6.25 2.60 -11.64
CA ASP A 170 -5.65 3.76 -10.99
C ASP A 170 -6.20 5.10 -11.51
N LEU A 171 -6.87 5.15 -12.66
CA LEU A 171 -7.39 6.38 -13.27
C LEU A 171 -8.59 6.98 -12.51
N GLY A 172 -9.31 6.19 -11.72
CA GLY A 172 -10.46 6.62 -10.92
C GLY A 172 -10.11 7.19 -9.55
N ASP A 173 -8.86 7.07 -9.12
CA ASP A 173 -8.39 7.46 -7.79
C ASP A 173 -7.75 8.85 -7.78
N TRP A 174 -7.89 9.55 -6.66
CA TRP A 174 -7.09 10.75 -6.38
C TRP A 174 -5.61 10.35 -6.17
N ARG A 175 -4.79 10.52 -7.20
CA ARG A 175 -3.35 10.20 -7.17
C ARG A 175 -2.51 11.38 -7.64
N PRO A 176 -2.10 12.30 -6.74
CA PRO A 176 -1.30 13.47 -7.08
C PRO A 176 -0.05 13.16 -7.90
N GLY A 177 0.56 11.98 -7.70
CA GLY A 177 1.71 11.54 -8.49
C GLY A 177 1.47 11.34 -9.98
N GLN A 178 0.21 11.18 -10.43
CA GLN A 178 -0.13 11.16 -11.86
C GLN A 178 0.02 12.56 -12.49
N GLY A 179 -0.27 13.62 -11.74
CA GLY A 179 -0.03 14.98 -12.17
C GLY A 179 1.45 15.26 -12.48
N ALA A 180 2.35 14.74 -11.66
CA ALA A 180 3.79 14.82 -11.93
C ALA A 180 4.17 14.02 -13.18
N ALA A 181 3.64 12.80 -13.36
CA ALA A 181 3.90 12.00 -14.56
C ALA A 181 3.48 12.74 -15.85
N LEU A 182 2.32 13.41 -15.83
CA LEU A 182 1.85 14.24 -16.95
C LEU A 182 2.77 15.44 -17.22
N ALA A 183 3.23 16.13 -16.17
CA ALA A 183 4.13 17.28 -16.30
C ALA A 183 5.48 16.90 -16.95
N HIS A 184 5.95 15.69 -16.73
CA HIS A 184 7.19 15.13 -17.28
C HIS A 184 6.99 14.26 -18.53
N ASN A 185 5.79 14.24 -19.13
CA ASN A 185 5.47 13.43 -20.31
C ASN A 185 5.76 11.92 -20.15
N VAL A 186 5.68 11.40 -18.90
CA VAL A 186 5.89 9.98 -18.62
C VAL A 186 4.73 9.16 -19.17
N LYS A 187 5.03 8.13 -19.95
CA LYS A 187 4.02 7.33 -20.65
C LYS A 187 3.48 6.19 -19.79
N ALA A 188 2.24 5.81 -20.06
CA ALA A 188 1.47 4.83 -19.29
C ALA A 188 1.04 3.62 -20.16
N PRO A 189 1.96 2.80 -20.68
CA PRO A 189 1.64 1.78 -21.67
C PRO A 189 0.67 0.71 -21.16
N LEU A 190 0.61 0.44 -19.85
CA LEU A 190 -0.40 -0.48 -19.28
C LEU A 190 -1.82 0.11 -19.40
N VAL A 191 -1.97 1.42 -19.26
CA VAL A 191 -3.25 2.12 -19.47
C VAL A 191 -3.62 2.12 -20.95
N GLU A 192 -2.65 2.45 -21.81
CA GLU A 192 -2.84 2.46 -23.27
C GLU A 192 -3.29 1.09 -23.80
N ALA A 193 -2.76 0.01 -23.23
CA ALA A 193 -3.18 -1.36 -23.52
C ALA A 193 -4.50 -1.78 -22.82
N GLY A 194 -5.13 -0.91 -22.05
CA GLY A 194 -6.37 -1.18 -21.34
C GLY A 194 -6.26 -2.22 -20.21
N LEU A 195 -5.07 -2.40 -19.63
CA LEU A 195 -4.81 -3.42 -18.61
C LEU A 195 -5.27 -2.96 -17.22
N ARG A 196 -6.07 -3.81 -16.57
CA ARG A 196 -6.52 -3.68 -15.18
C ARG A 196 -5.58 -4.41 -14.23
N LYS A 197 -5.65 -4.08 -12.95
CA LYS A 197 -4.83 -4.71 -11.89
C LYS A 197 -4.97 -6.23 -11.85
N SER A 198 -6.19 -6.75 -11.95
CA SER A 198 -6.45 -8.19 -11.98
C SER A 198 -5.82 -8.88 -13.19
N GLU A 199 -5.87 -8.23 -14.36
CA GLU A 199 -5.29 -8.72 -15.61
C GLU A 199 -3.76 -8.73 -15.57
N ILE A 200 -3.15 -7.68 -14.99
CA ILE A 200 -1.69 -7.60 -14.79
C ILE A 200 -1.23 -8.72 -13.84
N ARG A 201 -1.98 -8.99 -12.76
CA ARG A 201 -1.68 -10.12 -11.86
C ARG A 201 -1.74 -11.45 -12.57
N GLU A 202 -2.78 -11.67 -13.40
CA GLU A 202 -2.90 -12.92 -14.16
C GLU A 202 -1.78 -13.07 -15.21
N LEU A 203 -1.47 -12.01 -15.96
CA LEU A 203 -0.34 -12.03 -16.90
C LEU A 203 0.99 -12.27 -16.18
N SER A 204 1.18 -11.68 -14.99
CA SER A 204 2.37 -11.94 -14.17
C SER A 204 2.43 -13.40 -13.73
N ARG A 205 1.30 -13.99 -13.30
CA ARG A 205 1.22 -15.40 -12.91
C ARG A 205 1.52 -16.33 -14.08
N LEU A 206 0.96 -16.06 -15.26
CA LEU A 206 1.20 -16.83 -16.49
C LEU A 206 2.67 -16.72 -16.97
N ALA A 207 3.33 -15.59 -16.71
CA ALA A 207 4.74 -15.38 -17.00
C ALA A 207 5.68 -15.92 -15.91
N GLY A 208 5.15 -16.52 -14.83
CA GLY A 208 5.94 -17.05 -13.71
C GLY A 208 6.60 -15.97 -12.84
N LEU A 209 6.09 -14.74 -12.86
CA LEU A 209 6.66 -13.65 -12.06
C LEU A 209 6.19 -13.76 -10.60
N PRO A 210 7.10 -13.79 -9.60
CA PRO A 210 6.74 -13.98 -8.19
C PRO A 210 5.99 -12.79 -7.59
N THR A 211 5.88 -11.69 -8.34
CA THR A 211 5.18 -10.47 -7.89
C THR A 211 3.67 -10.51 -8.13
N TRP A 212 3.13 -11.57 -8.72
CA TRP A 212 1.72 -11.67 -9.14
C TRP A 212 0.73 -11.57 -7.96
N ASP A 213 1.06 -12.13 -6.79
CA ASP A 213 0.23 -12.10 -5.57
C ASP A 213 0.75 -11.12 -4.50
N ARG A 214 1.78 -10.32 -4.83
CA ARG A 214 2.38 -9.38 -3.89
C ARG A 214 1.33 -8.38 -3.39
N PRO A 215 1.22 -8.17 -2.05
CA PRO A 215 0.38 -7.12 -1.49
C PRO A 215 0.79 -5.74 -1.99
N ALA A 216 -0.15 -4.78 -1.97
CA ALA A 216 0.16 -3.40 -2.33
C ALA A 216 1.25 -2.83 -1.42
N ALA A 217 2.36 -2.41 -2.03
CA ALA A 217 3.51 -1.83 -1.35
C ALA A 217 3.44 -0.30 -1.46
N ALA A 218 3.03 0.36 -0.37
CA ALA A 218 3.12 1.81 -0.25
C ALA A 218 4.48 2.21 0.37
N CYS A 219 4.97 3.43 0.05
CA CYS A 219 6.20 3.96 0.64
C CYS A 219 6.07 4.16 2.15
N LEU A 220 7.19 4.17 2.89
CA LEU A 220 7.22 4.36 4.35
C LEU A 220 6.59 5.70 4.79
N SER A 221 6.72 6.74 3.97
CA SER A 221 6.09 8.05 4.23
C SER A 221 4.57 7.97 4.41
N SER A 222 3.92 6.96 3.80
CA SER A 222 2.49 6.72 3.99
C SER A 222 2.12 6.22 5.39
N ARG A 223 3.09 6.00 6.29
CA ARG A 223 2.86 5.63 7.69
C ARG A 223 2.80 6.86 8.59
N ILE A 224 3.24 8.01 8.08
CA ILE A 224 3.23 9.28 8.80
C ILE A 224 1.92 10.00 8.47
N PRO A 225 1.10 10.39 9.47
CA PRO A 225 -0.15 11.10 9.26
C PRO A 225 0.05 12.44 8.54
N TYR A 226 -0.88 12.81 7.68
CA TYR A 226 -0.86 14.11 7.03
C TYR A 226 -0.77 15.26 8.06
N GLY A 227 0.02 16.28 7.73
CA GLY A 227 0.32 17.40 8.63
C GLY A 227 1.42 17.13 9.66
N THR A 228 1.88 15.88 9.77
CA THR A 228 3.09 15.55 10.52
C THR A 228 4.26 15.45 9.55
N GLU A 229 5.32 16.22 9.79
CA GLU A 229 6.50 16.24 8.92
C GLU A 229 7.08 14.84 8.68
N VAL A 230 7.45 14.56 7.43
CA VAL A 230 8.17 13.34 7.06
C VAL A 230 9.67 13.63 7.16
N THR A 231 10.32 13.02 8.14
CA THR A 231 11.78 13.11 8.32
C THR A 231 12.44 11.75 8.15
N LYS A 232 13.74 11.74 7.83
CA LYS A 232 14.51 10.49 7.67
C LYS A 232 14.51 9.66 8.95
N GLU A 233 14.54 10.32 10.12
CA GLU A 233 14.49 9.66 11.43
C GLU A 233 13.16 8.95 11.66
N ARG A 234 12.03 9.62 11.39
CA ARG A 234 10.70 9.03 11.52
C ARG A 234 10.50 7.87 10.54
N ILE A 235 11.01 8.00 9.33
CA ILE A 235 11.00 6.93 8.33
C ILE A 235 11.80 5.73 8.84
N LYS A 236 12.99 5.94 9.37
CA LYS A 236 13.82 4.87 9.92
C LYS A 236 13.14 4.16 11.09
N THR A 237 12.53 4.91 12.01
CA THR A 237 11.73 4.35 13.13
C THR A 237 10.61 3.45 12.63
N VAL A 238 9.88 3.89 11.60
CA VAL A 238 8.80 3.10 10.98
C VAL A 238 9.36 1.86 10.29
N GLU A 239 10.44 2.00 9.53
CA GLU A 239 11.10 0.88 8.83
C GLU A 239 11.55 -0.19 9.81
N ASP A 240 12.25 0.19 10.89
CA ASP A 240 12.73 -0.75 11.91
C ASP A 240 11.56 -1.52 12.57
N GLY A 241 10.46 -0.81 12.84
CA GLY A 241 9.24 -1.45 13.34
C GLY A 241 8.63 -2.44 12.34
N GLU A 242 8.57 -2.09 11.05
CA GLU A 242 8.02 -2.97 10.01
C GLU A 242 8.93 -4.18 9.74
N GLU A 243 10.25 -4.02 9.74
CA GLU A 243 11.19 -5.15 9.61
C GLU A 243 11.07 -6.11 10.81
N ALA A 244 10.88 -5.59 12.03
CA ALA A 244 10.65 -6.41 13.21
C ALA A 244 9.32 -7.19 13.13
N LEU A 245 8.22 -6.56 12.67
CA LEU A 245 6.95 -7.26 12.45
C LEU A 245 7.08 -8.37 11.39
N LYS A 246 7.84 -8.10 10.33
CA LYS A 246 8.16 -9.12 9.31
C LYS A 246 8.93 -10.29 9.90
N ALA A 247 9.93 -10.03 10.76
CA ALA A 247 10.70 -11.07 11.45
C ALA A 247 9.85 -11.91 12.42
N LEU A 248 8.77 -11.35 13.00
CA LEU A 248 7.78 -12.07 13.79
C LEU A 248 6.81 -12.91 12.93
N GLY A 249 6.97 -12.89 11.59
CA GLY A 249 6.19 -13.69 10.66
C GLY A 249 4.81 -13.12 10.34
N PHE A 250 4.59 -11.81 10.50
CA PHE A 250 3.41 -11.15 9.95
C PHE A 250 3.59 -10.92 8.45
N ARG A 251 2.52 -11.12 7.67
CA ARG A 251 2.56 -11.03 6.20
C ARG A 251 2.08 -9.67 5.69
N GLN A 252 1.05 -9.10 6.31
CA GLN A 252 0.51 -7.80 5.94
C GLN A 252 0.35 -6.93 7.19
N PHE A 253 1.13 -5.88 7.25
CA PHE A 253 1.20 -5.00 8.42
C PHE A 253 1.53 -3.56 8.04
N ARG A 254 1.30 -2.64 8.98
CA ARG A 254 1.76 -1.25 8.92
C ARG A 254 2.08 -0.75 10.32
N THR A 255 3.18 -0.01 10.41
CA THR A 255 3.56 0.75 11.61
C THR A 255 3.18 2.20 11.42
N ARG A 256 2.05 2.64 12.01
CA ARG A 256 1.58 4.04 11.90
C ARG A 256 2.18 4.89 13.01
N PHE A 257 2.88 5.95 12.62
CA PHE A 257 3.50 6.91 13.52
C PHE A 257 2.47 7.96 13.98
N HIS A 258 2.26 8.11 15.28
CA HIS A 258 1.40 9.13 15.87
C HIS A 258 2.12 9.85 17.04
N GLY A 259 3.32 10.41 16.78
CA GLY A 259 4.13 11.01 17.84
C GLY A 259 4.60 9.97 18.85
N ASP A 260 4.15 10.07 20.09
CA ASP A 260 4.51 9.16 21.19
C ASP A 260 3.86 7.78 21.07
N LEU A 261 2.91 7.62 20.15
CA LEU A 261 2.11 6.41 19.99
C LEU A 261 2.42 5.74 18.66
N VAL A 262 2.68 4.43 18.68
CA VAL A 262 2.63 3.59 17.49
C VAL A 262 1.28 2.87 17.42
N ARG A 263 0.63 2.93 16.24
CA ARG A 263 -0.53 2.09 15.92
C ARG A 263 -0.11 1.01 14.94
N ILE A 264 -0.10 -0.23 15.41
CA ILE A 264 0.24 -1.41 14.62
C ILE A 264 -1.04 -1.87 13.94
N GLU A 265 -1.00 -2.02 12.63
CA GLU A 265 -2.06 -2.65 11.83
C GLU A 265 -1.51 -3.98 11.31
N VAL A 266 -2.23 -5.08 11.49
CA VAL A 266 -1.92 -6.40 10.89
C VAL A 266 -3.13 -6.88 10.10
N ALA A 267 -2.95 -7.88 9.22
CA ALA A 267 -4.09 -8.49 8.52
C ALA A 267 -5.15 -8.96 9.53
N VAL A 268 -6.43 -8.86 9.16
CA VAL A 268 -7.55 -9.26 10.05
C VAL A 268 -7.40 -10.71 10.51
N GLU A 269 -6.94 -11.58 9.63
CA GLU A 269 -6.69 -13.00 9.88
C GLU A 269 -5.55 -13.23 10.89
N GLU A 270 -4.66 -12.26 11.05
CA GLU A 270 -3.51 -12.30 11.95
C GLU A 270 -3.77 -11.60 13.30
N LEU A 271 -4.95 -10.97 13.49
CA LEU A 271 -5.30 -10.26 14.73
C LEU A 271 -5.28 -11.18 15.95
N ALA A 272 -5.79 -12.42 15.83
CA ALA A 272 -5.78 -13.38 16.94
C ALA A 272 -4.35 -13.64 17.43
N LYS A 273 -3.39 -13.85 16.52
CA LYS A 273 -1.95 -13.99 16.82
C LYS A 273 -1.39 -12.73 17.48
N ALA A 274 -1.77 -11.54 16.98
CA ALA A 274 -1.27 -10.26 17.49
C ALA A 274 -1.77 -9.95 18.92
N LEU A 275 -2.94 -10.48 19.30
CA LEU A 275 -3.57 -10.29 20.62
C LEU A 275 -3.07 -11.28 21.68
N GLU A 276 -2.26 -12.29 21.32
CA GLU A 276 -1.68 -13.21 22.29
C GLU A 276 -0.78 -12.43 23.27
N PRO A 277 -0.85 -12.70 24.60
CA PRO A 277 -0.06 -11.95 25.60
C PRO A 277 1.44 -11.94 25.32
N GLU A 278 1.99 -13.06 24.84
CA GLU A 278 3.40 -13.18 24.49
C GLU A 278 3.76 -12.30 23.27
N MET A 279 2.86 -12.20 22.29
CA MET A 279 3.05 -11.36 21.11
C MET A 279 2.93 -9.88 21.48
N ALA A 280 1.97 -9.52 22.34
CA ALA A 280 1.84 -8.17 22.87
C ALA A 280 3.11 -7.73 23.63
N ALA A 281 3.71 -8.62 24.43
CA ALA A 281 4.99 -8.35 25.10
C ALA A 281 6.11 -8.07 24.08
N LYS A 282 6.23 -8.88 23.03
CA LYS A 282 7.20 -8.66 21.93
C LYS A 282 7.00 -7.32 21.22
N PHE A 283 5.77 -6.89 20.98
CA PHE A 283 5.52 -5.57 20.42
C PHE A 283 6.06 -4.47 21.34
N VAL A 284 5.83 -4.58 22.66
CA VAL A 284 6.37 -3.61 23.63
C VAL A 284 7.90 -3.61 23.59
N GLU A 285 8.55 -4.77 23.59
CA GLU A 285 10.03 -4.90 23.51
C GLU A 285 10.60 -4.28 22.24
N ILE A 286 9.90 -4.36 21.10
CA ILE A 286 10.33 -3.79 19.83
C ILE A 286 10.13 -2.28 19.80
N PHE A 287 8.93 -1.80 20.13
CA PHE A 287 8.54 -0.43 19.83
C PHE A 287 8.92 0.58 20.92
N LYS A 288 9.11 0.15 22.19
CA LYS A 288 9.60 1.05 23.24
C LYS A 288 11.01 1.58 22.97
N PRO A 289 12.01 0.77 22.59
CA PRO A 289 13.33 1.26 22.22
C PRO A 289 13.34 2.17 20.99
N LEU A 290 12.35 2.05 20.10
CA LEU A 290 12.17 2.93 18.95
C LEU A 290 11.62 4.33 19.32
N GLY A 291 11.39 4.60 20.62
CA GLY A 291 10.97 5.90 21.14
C GLY A 291 9.48 6.08 21.36
N PHE A 292 8.66 5.05 21.19
CA PHE A 292 7.22 5.14 21.43
C PHE A 292 6.87 4.93 22.90
N HIS A 293 6.12 5.88 23.50
CA HIS A 293 5.57 5.73 24.85
C HIS A 293 4.36 4.78 24.89
N TYR A 294 3.59 4.71 23.82
CA TYR A 294 2.40 3.87 23.72
C TYR A 294 2.49 2.95 22.52
N VAL A 295 2.29 1.66 22.76
CA VAL A 295 2.25 0.62 21.72
C VAL A 295 0.82 0.12 21.64
N THR A 296 0.18 0.29 20.49
CA THR A 296 -1.24 -0.01 20.29
C THR A 296 -1.46 -0.87 19.06
N LEU A 297 -2.51 -1.69 19.09
CA LEU A 297 -2.96 -2.49 17.95
C LEU A 297 -4.28 -1.93 17.44
N ASP A 298 -4.41 -1.75 16.13
CA ASP A 298 -5.68 -1.39 15.50
C ASP A 298 -6.57 -2.64 15.44
N LEU A 299 -7.67 -2.64 16.20
CA LEU A 299 -8.58 -3.78 16.28
C LEU A 299 -9.41 -4.01 15.00
N GLN A 300 -9.42 -3.04 14.07
CA GLN A 300 -10.02 -3.22 12.75
C GLN A 300 -9.05 -3.89 11.76
N GLY A 301 -7.78 -4.04 12.14
CA GLY A 301 -6.73 -4.58 11.30
C GLY A 301 -6.33 -3.66 10.16
N TYR A 302 -5.51 -4.18 9.26
CA TYR A 302 -5.05 -3.44 8.08
C TYR A 302 -6.20 -3.18 7.11
N ARG A 303 -6.35 -1.91 6.70
CA ARG A 303 -7.25 -1.46 5.64
C ARG A 303 -6.49 -0.58 4.66
N GLN A 304 -6.65 -0.85 3.38
CA GLN A 304 -6.06 0.00 2.35
C GLN A 304 -6.67 1.41 2.43
N GLY A 305 -5.82 2.43 2.49
CA GLY A 305 -6.27 3.82 2.53
C GLY A 305 -6.71 4.34 3.90
N SER A 306 -6.52 3.60 5.00
CA SER A 306 -6.96 4.01 6.35
C SER A 306 -6.47 5.41 6.80
N LEU A 307 -5.32 5.89 6.32
CA LEU A 307 -4.87 7.27 6.59
C LEU A 307 -5.58 8.34 5.73
N ASN A 308 -6.21 7.94 4.63
CA ASN A 308 -6.94 8.88 3.78
C ASN A 308 -8.33 9.21 4.35
N GLU A 309 -8.86 8.40 5.27
CA GLU A 309 -10.11 8.66 5.99
C GLU A 309 -10.08 10.02 6.70
N ALA A 310 -8.90 10.43 7.19
CA ALA A 310 -8.71 11.74 7.84
C ALA A 310 -8.76 12.95 6.88
N ILE A 311 -8.75 12.74 5.56
CA ILE A 311 -8.80 13.82 4.55
C ILE A 311 -10.20 13.93 3.93
N THR A 312 -10.97 12.83 3.98
CA THR A 312 -12.30 12.74 3.38
C THR A 312 -13.42 13.05 4.37
N SER A 313 -13.11 13.22 5.65
CA SER A 313 -13.98 13.73 6.72
C SER A 313 -13.73 15.22 6.94
#